data_c2333ca8941653e5f8b52267bcccc1b8
#
_entry.id   c2333ca8941653e5f8b52267bcccc1b8
#
_cell.length_a   1.000
_cell.length_b   1.000
_cell.length_c   1.000
_cell.angle_alpha   90.00
_cell.angle_beta   90.00
_cell.angle_gamma   90.00
#
_symmetry.space_group_name_H-M   'P 1'
#
loop_
_entity.id
_entity.type
_entity.pdbx_description
1 polymer ?
#
loop_
_entity_poly.entity_id
_entity_poly.type
_entity_poly.pdbx_seq_one_letter_code
_entity_poly.pdbx_strand_id
1 'polypeptide(L)'
;MVIYHLFGNVLPGGYLGVDVFFVLSGFLITSLLLREFVYSRTISLKNFWIRRVRRIAPAAISTLVICAAIAGVIGGDVNVNLGRQFWSSALFVNNWVQIAHSQSYFAQSELPIFAHYWSLSVEEQFYIIWPLIVSLLLVILRKTPRLIGKLALLGAVVSALAMAIIVDPGHDATRVYYGTDTHAFGLLIGAALASITISSSTEKRGDTWGYREGLLQHGRILSLLAIPALAVQIFYFFWLGDQDTFTYRGGLISSSLIVAIIIASVVRNNGPVAAIFRNKVLRHLGFISFSLYLWHVPANLFIVTLFQDYEWGRKKWITGLIAIVISLVAAELSFRFIETPIRRYGFIESTRKLSYAIFGERSTSRQRFGGAMVPAAMILCCVFAGLAIHNTSHGTALESELERLQAENRSERSAVKPAPKVVTHDVPKDGTNINAIGDSVMLASQAELQKRFPGIDINAEVSRHYQAAPAIIADLKAQDALRQFVFLGFGTNGQAFPGQLDEIIKSIGPKHTIVIAMPYGDRWYMQDAQQQVVDAAKKYPNVYAADWCAYADDHVSELASDEIHPRGNATVGYTNAFVAALKQWASGKKDVPPICPPAA
;
A
#
# COMPACT_ATOMS: atom_id res chain seq x y z
N MET A 1 -5.61 2.37 -10.42
CA MET A 1 -4.49 1.60 -9.82
C MET A 1 -3.14 2.02 -10.36
N VAL A 2 -2.81 1.77 -11.65
CA VAL A 2 -1.48 2.11 -12.19
C VAL A 2 -1.15 3.60 -11.99
N ILE A 3 -2.06 4.50 -12.36
CA ILE A 3 -1.88 5.94 -12.17
C ILE A 3 -1.73 6.29 -10.67
N TYR A 4 -2.52 5.68 -9.81
CA TYR A 4 -2.45 5.89 -8.36
C TYR A 4 -1.06 5.55 -7.78
N HIS A 5 -0.49 4.39 -8.16
CA HIS A 5 0.82 3.98 -7.66
C HIS A 5 2.01 4.72 -8.29
N LEU A 6 1.84 5.26 -9.50
CA LEU A 6 2.94 5.87 -10.24
C LEU A 6 2.98 7.40 -10.15
N PHE A 7 1.86 8.04 -9.86
CA PHE A 7 1.74 9.50 -9.86
C PHE A 7 1.07 10.06 -8.59
N GLY A 8 0.98 9.28 -7.52
CA GLY A 8 0.50 9.73 -6.22
C GLY A 8 -0.83 10.48 -6.29
N ASN A 9 -0.80 11.78 -5.99
CA ASN A 9 -1.99 12.62 -5.80
C ASN A 9 -2.80 12.94 -7.07
N VAL A 10 -2.37 12.50 -8.28
CA VAL A 10 -3.12 12.79 -9.53
C VAL A 10 -4.49 12.11 -9.54
N LEU A 11 -4.61 10.95 -8.92
CA LEU A 11 -5.85 10.17 -8.89
C LEU A 11 -6.04 9.51 -7.51
N PRO A 12 -6.37 10.30 -6.47
CA PRO A 12 -6.39 9.82 -5.08
C PRO A 12 -7.33 8.62 -4.85
N GLY A 13 -8.44 8.52 -5.58
CA GLY A 13 -9.34 7.36 -5.54
C GLY A 13 -8.96 6.22 -6.50
N GLY A 14 -7.76 6.24 -7.09
CA GLY A 14 -7.34 5.20 -8.06
C GLY A 14 -7.23 3.80 -7.47
N TYR A 15 -7.06 3.67 -6.15
CA TYR A 15 -7.08 2.40 -5.41
C TYR A 15 -8.42 1.66 -5.52
N LEU A 16 -9.54 2.36 -5.75
CA LEU A 16 -10.86 1.78 -6.03
C LEU A 16 -10.87 0.85 -7.25
N GLY A 17 -9.83 0.89 -8.08
CA GLY A 17 -9.64 -0.07 -9.17
C GLY A 17 -9.62 -1.52 -8.68
N VAL A 18 -9.20 -1.80 -7.44
CA VAL A 18 -9.27 -3.13 -6.83
C VAL A 18 -10.71 -3.57 -6.64
N ASP A 19 -11.58 -2.68 -6.13
CA ASP A 19 -13.00 -2.97 -5.94
C ASP A 19 -13.69 -3.28 -7.27
N VAL A 20 -13.32 -2.57 -8.35
CA VAL A 20 -13.81 -2.89 -9.71
C VAL A 20 -13.44 -4.33 -10.08
N PHE A 21 -12.20 -4.75 -9.83
CA PHE A 21 -11.76 -6.13 -10.06
C PHE A 21 -12.47 -7.13 -9.17
N PHE A 22 -12.69 -6.83 -7.90
CA PHE A 22 -13.40 -7.70 -6.98
C PHE A 22 -14.84 -7.96 -7.43
N VAL A 23 -15.60 -6.92 -7.78
CA VAL A 23 -16.97 -7.08 -8.29
C VAL A 23 -17.00 -7.88 -9.59
N LEU A 24 -16.07 -7.60 -10.51
CA LEU A 24 -15.95 -8.32 -11.76
C LEU A 24 -15.60 -9.80 -11.54
N SER A 25 -14.67 -10.08 -10.65
CA SER A 25 -14.23 -11.44 -10.30
C SER A 25 -15.34 -12.25 -9.66
N GLY A 26 -16.03 -11.69 -8.67
CA GLY A 26 -17.18 -12.32 -8.04
C GLY A 26 -18.30 -12.64 -9.04
N PHE A 27 -18.60 -11.70 -9.93
CA PHE A 27 -19.57 -11.89 -11.02
C PHE A 27 -19.16 -13.02 -11.97
N LEU A 28 -17.92 -13.00 -12.46
CA LEU A 28 -17.45 -13.98 -13.45
C LEU A 28 -17.40 -15.40 -12.87
N ILE A 29 -16.86 -15.55 -11.66
CA ILE A 29 -16.73 -16.87 -11.01
C ILE A 29 -18.09 -17.47 -10.73
N THR A 30 -18.98 -16.69 -10.12
CA THR A 30 -20.33 -17.17 -9.79
C THR A 30 -21.13 -17.47 -11.07
N SER A 31 -21.00 -16.63 -12.10
CA SER A 31 -21.62 -16.88 -13.40
C SER A 31 -21.17 -18.22 -14.02
N LEU A 32 -19.88 -18.55 -13.93
CA LEU A 32 -19.37 -19.83 -14.46
C LEU A 32 -19.92 -21.02 -13.69
N LEU A 33 -19.94 -20.97 -12.37
CA LEU A 33 -20.47 -22.04 -11.51
C LEU A 33 -21.97 -22.25 -11.74
N LEU A 34 -22.75 -21.16 -11.77
CA LEU A 34 -24.19 -21.23 -12.00
C LEU A 34 -24.51 -21.74 -13.39
N ARG A 35 -23.79 -21.32 -14.43
CA ARG A 35 -23.95 -21.82 -15.79
C ARG A 35 -23.66 -23.32 -15.86
N GLU A 36 -22.54 -23.79 -15.29
CA GLU A 36 -22.21 -25.21 -15.25
C GLU A 36 -23.31 -26.01 -14.56
N PHE A 37 -23.81 -25.54 -13.40
CA PHE A 37 -24.89 -26.20 -12.67
C PHE A 37 -26.19 -26.26 -13.46
N VAL A 38 -26.58 -25.18 -14.13
CA VAL A 38 -27.83 -25.18 -14.93
C VAL A 38 -27.75 -26.18 -16.08
N TYR A 39 -26.57 -26.30 -16.72
CA TYR A 39 -26.35 -27.23 -17.81
C TYR A 39 -26.30 -28.70 -17.39
N SER A 40 -25.44 -29.01 -16.42
CA SER A 40 -25.09 -30.39 -16.07
C SER A 40 -25.69 -30.88 -14.76
N ARG A 41 -26.40 -30.00 -14.02
CA ARG A 41 -26.89 -30.26 -12.65
C ARG A 41 -25.79 -30.65 -11.66
N THR A 42 -24.55 -30.46 -12.06
CA THR A 42 -23.35 -30.73 -11.26
C THR A 42 -22.36 -29.59 -11.41
N ILE A 43 -21.36 -29.55 -10.54
CA ILE A 43 -20.24 -28.59 -10.63
C ILE A 43 -18.95 -29.40 -10.52
N SER A 44 -18.11 -29.35 -11.54
CA SER A 44 -16.81 -30.00 -11.53
C SER A 44 -15.75 -29.07 -10.91
N LEU A 45 -15.58 -29.12 -9.60
CA LEU A 45 -14.60 -28.32 -8.85
C LEU A 45 -13.18 -28.52 -9.39
N LYS A 46 -12.81 -29.79 -9.72
CA LYS A 46 -11.48 -30.09 -10.29
C LYS A 46 -11.24 -29.32 -11.59
N ASN A 47 -12.19 -29.38 -12.53
CA ASN A 47 -12.05 -28.66 -13.81
C ASN A 47 -12.11 -27.15 -13.62
N PHE A 48 -12.90 -26.68 -12.67
CA PHE A 48 -12.95 -25.26 -12.30
C PHE A 48 -11.58 -24.76 -11.86
N TRP A 49 -10.96 -25.41 -10.85
CA TRP A 49 -9.65 -25.00 -10.33
C TRP A 49 -8.53 -25.17 -11.35
N ILE A 50 -8.52 -26.23 -12.16
CA ILE A 50 -7.54 -26.38 -13.24
C ILE A 50 -7.61 -25.19 -14.22
N ARG A 51 -8.81 -24.75 -14.59
CA ARG A 51 -8.97 -23.57 -15.46
C ARG A 51 -8.48 -22.28 -14.80
N ARG A 52 -8.65 -22.12 -13.48
CA ARG A 52 -8.16 -20.94 -12.73
C ARG A 52 -6.64 -20.96 -12.62
N VAL A 53 -6.07 -22.06 -12.20
CA VAL A 53 -4.61 -22.23 -12.10
C VAL A 53 -3.95 -21.93 -13.45
N ARG A 54 -4.49 -22.45 -14.57
CA ARG A 54 -3.97 -22.15 -15.93
C ARG A 54 -4.07 -20.67 -16.31
N ARG A 55 -4.99 -19.92 -15.73
CA ARG A 55 -5.19 -18.50 -16.02
C ARG A 55 -4.30 -17.60 -15.17
N ILE A 56 -4.12 -17.90 -13.89
CA ILE A 56 -3.55 -16.98 -12.89
C ILE A 56 -2.11 -17.36 -12.56
N ALA A 57 -1.86 -18.62 -12.19
CA ALA A 57 -0.57 -19.03 -11.68
C ALA A 57 0.61 -18.81 -12.65
N PRO A 58 0.49 -19.01 -13.99
CA PRO A 58 1.63 -18.81 -14.88
C PRO A 58 2.17 -17.38 -14.88
N ALA A 59 1.29 -16.39 -14.97
CA ALA A 59 1.70 -14.99 -14.92
C ALA A 59 2.15 -14.59 -13.52
N ALA A 60 1.39 -14.94 -12.47
CA ALA A 60 1.71 -14.57 -11.09
C ALA A 60 3.08 -15.12 -10.67
N ILE A 61 3.32 -16.42 -10.86
CA ILE A 61 4.58 -17.05 -10.45
C ILE A 61 5.76 -16.60 -11.31
N SER A 62 5.57 -16.45 -12.63
CA SER A 62 6.66 -15.95 -13.49
C SER A 62 7.06 -14.52 -13.15
N THR A 63 6.09 -13.64 -12.83
CA THR A 63 6.38 -12.28 -12.38
C THR A 63 7.13 -12.29 -11.04
N LEU A 64 6.70 -13.12 -10.07
CA LEU A 64 7.40 -13.27 -8.80
C LEU A 64 8.86 -13.70 -9.00
N VAL A 65 9.10 -14.71 -9.83
CA VAL A 65 10.46 -15.24 -10.09
C VAL A 65 11.33 -14.20 -10.80
N ILE A 66 10.81 -13.57 -11.86
CA ILE A 66 11.58 -12.59 -12.62
C ILE A 66 11.88 -11.36 -11.78
N CYS A 67 10.88 -10.84 -11.07
CA CYS A 67 11.06 -9.66 -10.21
C CYS A 67 11.98 -9.95 -9.01
N ALA A 68 11.90 -11.15 -8.41
CA ALA A 68 12.84 -11.55 -7.36
C ALA A 68 14.28 -11.66 -7.89
N ALA A 69 14.47 -12.19 -9.09
CA ALA A 69 15.79 -12.24 -9.73
C ALA A 69 16.36 -10.83 -9.98
N ILE A 70 15.53 -9.91 -10.50
CA ILE A 70 15.91 -8.52 -10.75
C ILE A 70 16.23 -7.81 -9.42
N ALA A 71 15.38 -7.98 -8.38
CA ALA A 71 15.60 -7.41 -7.05
C ALA A 71 16.94 -7.88 -6.44
N GLY A 72 17.28 -9.16 -6.61
CA GLY A 72 18.56 -9.70 -6.15
C GLY A 72 19.77 -9.13 -6.88
N VAL A 73 19.64 -8.76 -8.15
CA VAL A 73 20.71 -8.11 -8.93
C VAL A 73 20.85 -6.64 -8.55
N ILE A 74 19.74 -5.93 -8.33
CA ILE A 74 19.75 -4.52 -7.91
C ILE A 74 20.27 -4.43 -6.47
N GLY A 75 19.82 -5.32 -5.58
CA GLY A 75 20.15 -5.28 -4.16
C GLY A 75 19.50 -4.10 -3.43
N GLY A 76 20.04 -3.75 -2.25
CA GLY A 76 19.52 -2.64 -1.45
C GLY A 76 18.10 -2.88 -0.93
N ASP A 77 17.32 -1.80 -0.80
CA ASP A 77 16.01 -1.82 -0.14
C ASP A 77 14.96 -2.67 -0.88
N VAL A 78 15.08 -2.85 -2.20
CA VAL A 78 14.15 -3.74 -2.95
C VAL A 78 14.32 -5.22 -2.61
N ASN A 79 15.44 -5.61 -1.97
CA ASN A 79 15.72 -6.98 -1.53
C ASN A 79 15.31 -7.25 -0.06
N VAL A 80 14.77 -6.24 0.63
CA VAL A 80 14.37 -6.36 2.04
C VAL A 80 13.22 -7.33 2.20
N ASN A 81 13.38 -8.32 3.08
CA ASN A 81 12.37 -9.33 3.37
C ASN A 81 11.82 -10.05 2.12
N LEU A 82 12.60 -10.10 1.03
CA LEU A 82 12.17 -10.64 -0.26
C LEU A 82 11.67 -12.08 -0.17
N GLY A 83 12.30 -12.91 0.65
CA GLY A 83 11.87 -14.29 0.85
C GLY A 83 10.46 -14.39 1.44
N ARG A 84 10.16 -13.58 2.48
CA ARG A 84 8.83 -13.50 3.10
C ARG A 84 7.80 -13.00 2.08
N GLN A 85 8.11 -11.93 1.35
CA GLN A 85 7.23 -11.35 0.32
C GLN A 85 6.95 -12.35 -0.80
N PHE A 86 7.98 -13.06 -1.28
CA PHE A 86 7.86 -14.06 -2.34
C PHE A 86 6.94 -15.21 -1.94
N TRP A 87 7.20 -15.85 -0.79
CA TRP A 87 6.43 -17.01 -0.37
C TRP A 87 5.00 -16.66 0.05
N SER A 88 4.79 -15.53 0.71
CA SER A 88 3.43 -15.08 1.05
C SER A 88 2.60 -14.77 -0.20
N SER A 89 3.22 -14.21 -1.23
CA SER A 89 2.58 -13.94 -2.52
C SER A 89 2.33 -15.22 -3.33
N ALA A 90 3.31 -16.13 -3.38
CA ALA A 90 3.18 -17.40 -4.10
C ALA A 90 2.12 -18.33 -3.50
N LEU A 91 1.90 -18.26 -2.19
CA LEU A 91 0.90 -19.02 -1.44
C LEU A 91 -0.44 -18.27 -1.29
N PHE A 92 -0.56 -17.08 -1.86
CA PHE A 92 -1.77 -16.23 -1.80
C PHE A 92 -2.24 -15.93 -0.36
N VAL A 93 -1.30 -15.67 0.55
CA VAL A 93 -1.55 -15.23 1.93
C VAL A 93 -0.89 -13.88 2.25
N ASN A 94 -0.46 -13.17 1.21
CA ASN A 94 0.27 -11.91 1.32
C ASN A 94 -0.50 -10.86 2.13
N ASN A 95 -1.83 -10.75 1.94
CA ASN A 95 -2.67 -9.82 2.69
C ASN A 95 -2.58 -10.02 4.22
N TRP A 96 -2.65 -11.26 4.70
CA TRP A 96 -2.56 -11.57 6.13
C TRP A 96 -1.14 -11.37 6.69
N VAL A 97 -0.12 -11.69 5.88
CA VAL A 97 1.28 -11.46 6.27
C VAL A 97 1.57 -9.96 6.40
N GLN A 98 1.08 -9.13 5.48
CA GLN A 98 1.24 -7.68 5.56
C GLN A 98 0.50 -7.09 6.78
N ILE A 99 -0.72 -7.55 7.07
CA ILE A 99 -1.45 -7.15 8.30
C ILE A 99 -0.64 -7.53 9.55
N ALA A 100 -0.12 -8.77 9.62
CA ALA A 100 0.63 -9.24 10.78
C ALA A 100 1.93 -8.47 11.03
N HIS A 101 2.49 -7.85 10.01
CA HIS A 101 3.70 -7.03 10.07
C HIS A 101 3.43 -5.52 10.06
N SER A 102 2.16 -5.09 10.18
CA SER A 102 1.73 -3.68 10.18
C SER A 102 2.28 -2.87 9.00
N GLN A 103 2.43 -3.52 7.84
CA GLN A 103 2.91 -2.87 6.62
C GLN A 103 1.77 -2.10 5.96
N SER A 104 1.86 -0.76 5.97
CA SER A 104 0.84 0.08 5.37
C SER A 104 0.84 -0.01 3.84
N TYR A 105 -0.36 -0.19 3.25
CA TYR A 105 -0.56 -0.08 1.82
C TYR A 105 -0.48 1.37 1.32
N PHE A 106 -0.82 2.30 2.19
CA PHE A 106 -0.95 3.72 1.85
C PHE A 106 0.36 4.50 2.03
N ALA A 107 1.36 3.91 2.69
CA ALA A 107 2.71 4.45 2.76
C ALA A 107 3.45 4.18 1.45
N GLN A 108 3.26 5.03 0.44
CA GLN A 108 3.78 4.81 -0.92
C GLN A 108 5.31 4.76 -1.00
N SER A 109 6.01 5.44 -0.09
CA SER A 109 7.48 5.48 -0.03
C SER A 109 8.13 4.17 0.45
N GLU A 110 7.37 3.29 1.09
CA GLU A 110 7.88 2.06 1.71
C GLU A 110 7.19 0.78 1.21
N LEU A 111 6.52 0.84 0.06
CA LEU A 111 5.79 -0.31 -0.48
C LEU A 111 6.72 -1.49 -0.78
N PRO A 112 6.47 -2.67 -0.19
CA PRO A 112 7.18 -3.88 -0.58
C PRO A 112 6.96 -4.22 -2.06
N ILE A 113 7.99 -4.78 -2.72
CA ILE A 113 7.95 -5.06 -4.18
C ILE A 113 6.73 -5.89 -4.61
N PHE A 114 6.22 -6.76 -3.75
CA PHE A 114 5.03 -7.57 -4.00
C PHE A 114 3.82 -7.15 -3.16
N ALA A 115 3.78 -5.89 -2.67
CA ALA A 115 2.66 -5.41 -1.87
C ALA A 115 1.31 -5.66 -2.53
N HIS A 116 1.18 -5.31 -3.81
CA HIS A 116 -0.06 -5.42 -4.59
C HIS A 116 -0.62 -6.85 -4.71
N TYR A 117 0.14 -7.91 -4.39
CA TYR A 117 -0.37 -9.29 -4.34
C TYR A 117 -1.40 -9.53 -3.22
N TRP A 118 -1.58 -8.57 -2.30
CA TRP A 118 -2.60 -8.69 -1.27
C TRP A 118 -4.02 -8.90 -1.85
N SER A 119 -4.39 -8.14 -2.88
CA SER A 119 -5.71 -8.24 -3.50
C SER A 119 -5.90 -9.55 -4.25
N LEU A 120 -4.84 -10.02 -4.93
CA LEU A 120 -4.83 -11.33 -5.57
C LEU A 120 -4.97 -12.46 -4.53
N SER A 121 -4.40 -12.29 -3.33
CA SER A 121 -4.57 -13.24 -2.22
C SER A 121 -6.03 -13.31 -1.77
N VAL A 122 -6.72 -12.18 -1.61
CA VAL A 122 -8.15 -12.13 -1.28
C VAL A 122 -8.99 -12.82 -2.37
N GLU A 123 -8.68 -12.57 -3.66
CA GLU A 123 -9.38 -13.22 -4.78
C GLU A 123 -9.18 -14.74 -4.80
N GLU A 124 -7.94 -15.23 -4.62
CA GLU A 124 -7.66 -16.68 -4.65
C GLU A 124 -8.28 -17.40 -3.45
N GLN A 125 -8.30 -16.79 -2.26
CA GLN A 125 -9.04 -17.29 -1.10
C GLN A 125 -10.53 -17.41 -1.42
N PHE A 126 -11.11 -16.43 -2.06
CA PHE A 126 -12.50 -16.50 -2.54
C PHE A 126 -12.68 -17.60 -3.60
N TYR A 127 -11.75 -17.80 -4.53
CA TYR A 127 -11.81 -18.84 -5.57
C TYR A 127 -11.68 -20.26 -5.01
N ILE A 128 -11.16 -20.42 -3.81
CA ILE A 128 -11.15 -21.70 -3.10
C ILE A 128 -12.47 -21.92 -2.34
N ILE A 129 -12.89 -20.94 -1.54
CA ILE A 129 -14.00 -21.08 -0.60
C ILE A 129 -15.36 -21.01 -1.31
N TRP A 130 -15.54 -20.03 -2.20
CA TRP A 130 -16.84 -19.75 -2.81
C TRP A 130 -17.38 -20.91 -3.67
N PRO A 131 -16.59 -21.58 -4.55
CA PRO A 131 -17.08 -22.74 -5.30
C PRO A 131 -17.50 -23.92 -4.40
N LEU A 132 -16.86 -24.09 -3.26
CA LEU A 132 -17.26 -25.11 -2.27
C LEU A 132 -18.64 -24.80 -1.68
N ILE A 133 -18.87 -23.55 -1.27
CA ILE A 133 -20.16 -23.09 -0.75
C ILE A 133 -21.25 -23.25 -1.82
N VAL A 134 -21.01 -22.79 -3.05
CA VAL A 134 -21.96 -22.89 -4.15
C VAL A 134 -22.26 -24.36 -4.47
N SER A 135 -21.26 -25.23 -4.54
CA SER A 135 -21.46 -26.67 -4.77
C SER A 135 -22.22 -27.34 -3.65
N LEU A 136 -21.89 -27.04 -2.39
CA LEU A 136 -22.62 -27.55 -1.23
C LEU A 136 -24.13 -27.18 -1.32
N LEU A 137 -24.42 -25.93 -1.59
CA LEU A 137 -25.79 -25.44 -1.59
C LEU A 137 -26.59 -25.96 -2.79
N LEU A 138 -26.03 -25.94 -4.00
CA LEU A 138 -26.75 -26.29 -5.21
C LEU A 138 -26.80 -27.80 -5.47
N VAL A 139 -25.66 -28.48 -5.33
CA VAL A 139 -25.53 -29.90 -5.70
C VAL A 139 -25.95 -30.80 -4.54
N ILE A 140 -25.42 -30.57 -3.35
CA ILE A 140 -25.65 -31.42 -2.19
C ILE A 140 -26.98 -31.13 -1.51
N LEU A 141 -27.22 -29.86 -1.15
CA LEU A 141 -28.44 -29.43 -0.46
C LEU A 141 -29.60 -29.09 -1.41
N ARG A 142 -29.38 -29.21 -2.73
CA ARG A 142 -30.38 -28.96 -3.79
C ARG A 142 -31.15 -27.64 -3.65
N LYS A 143 -30.46 -26.60 -3.20
CA LYS A 143 -31.03 -25.26 -3.06
C LYS A 143 -31.08 -24.53 -4.41
N THR A 144 -31.78 -23.41 -4.45
CA THR A 144 -31.96 -22.63 -5.68
C THR A 144 -30.83 -21.62 -5.87
N PRO A 145 -30.49 -21.24 -7.13
CA PRO A 145 -29.56 -20.17 -7.42
C PRO A 145 -29.90 -18.84 -6.73
N ARG A 146 -31.18 -18.55 -6.51
CA ARG A 146 -31.64 -17.35 -5.78
C ARG A 146 -31.13 -17.30 -4.34
N LEU A 147 -30.99 -18.46 -3.67
CA LEU A 147 -30.43 -18.51 -2.33
C LEU A 147 -28.94 -18.11 -2.33
N ILE A 148 -28.18 -18.48 -3.37
CA ILE A 148 -26.78 -18.07 -3.53
C ILE A 148 -26.68 -16.53 -3.54
N GLY A 149 -27.53 -15.87 -4.33
CA GLY A 149 -27.58 -14.40 -4.39
C GLY A 149 -27.95 -13.74 -3.05
N LYS A 150 -28.91 -14.33 -2.33
CA LYS A 150 -29.28 -13.82 -0.99
C LYS A 150 -28.16 -13.96 0.02
N LEU A 151 -27.48 -15.11 0.04
CA LEU A 151 -26.35 -15.36 0.95
C LEU A 151 -25.13 -14.49 0.57
N ALA A 152 -24.86 -14.31 -0.72
CA ALA A 152 -23.84 -13.38 -1.19
C ALA A 152 -24.13 -11.95 -0.75
N LEU A 153 -25.36 -11.48 -0.89
CA LEU A 153 -25.75 -10.14 -0.45
C LEU A 153 -25.64 -9.99 1.08
N LEU A 154 -26.11 -11.00 1.84
CA LEU A 154 -25.96 -11.00 3.29
C LEU A 154 -24.47 -10.94 3.70
N GLY A 155 -23.64 -11.79 3.09
CA GLY A 155 -22.19 -11.77 3.32
C GLY A 155 -21.54 -10.44 2.95
N ALA A 156 -21.98 -9.80 1.85
CA ALA A 156 -21.50 -8.47 1.48
C ALA A 156 -21.84 -7.41 2.54
N VAL A 157 -23.08 -7.44 3.06
CA VAL A 157 -23.49 -6.53 4.15
C VAL A 157 -22.67 -6.78 5.41
N VAL A 158 -22.47 -8.04 5.80
CA VAL A 158 -21.67 -8.38 6.99
C VAL A 158 -20.21 -7.91 6.83
N SER A 159 -19.60 -8.18 5.66
CA SER A 159 -18.23 -7.75 5.37
C SER A 159 -18.08 -6.21 5.40
N ALA A 160 -19.01 -5.48 4.78
CA ALA A 160 -18.99 -4.03 4.78
C ALA A 160 -19.24 -3.42 6.17
N LEU A 161 -20.15 -4.02 6.96
CA LEU A 161 -20.36 -3.60 8.34
C LEU A 161 -19.13 -3.88 9.21
N ALA A 162 -18.47 -5.04 9.02
CA ALA A 162 -17.23 -5.34 9.70
C ALA A 162 -16.15 -4.29 9.37
N MET A 163 -15.99 -3.90 8.10
CA MET A 163 -15.09 -2.80 7.73
C MET A 163 -15.46 -1.49 8.44
N ALA A 164 -16.73 -1.09 8.39
CA ALA A 164 -17.19 0.17 8.95
C ALA A 164 -17.08 0.26 10.49
N ILE A 165 -17.14 -0.89 11.18
CA ILE A 165 -17.05 -0.96 12.65
C ILE A 165 -15.59 -1.06 13.09
N ILE A 166 -14.76 -1.85 12.38
CA ILE A 166 -13.37 -2.10 12.77
C ILE A 166 -12.45 -0.93 12.39
N VAL A 167 -12.80 -0.15 11.35
CA VAL A 167 -11.99 1.01 10.98
C VAL A 167 -11.93 1.99 12.15
N ASP A 168 -10.70 2.33 12.55
CA ASP A 168 -10.45 3.31 13.60
C ASP A 168 -10.10 4.66 12.95
N PRO A 169 -10.98 5.68 13.06
CA PRO A 169 -10.69 7.00 12.50
C PRO A 169 -9.42 7.57 13.14
N GLY A 170 -8.50 8.02 12.32
CA GLY A 170 -7.23 8.56 12.79
C GLY A 170 -6.10 7.52 12.93
N HIS A 171 -6.32 6.28 12.50
CA HIS A 171 -5.31 5.23 12.40
C HIS A 171 -5.25 4.66 10.98
N ASP A 172 -4.13 3.98 10.66
CA ASP A 172 -3.94 3.36 9.34
C ASP A 172 -5.03 2.32 9.05
N ALA A 173 -5.68 2.45 7.89
CA ALA A 173 -6.80 1.61 7.47
C ALA A 173 -6.39 0.28 6.83
N THR A 174 -5.10 -0.03 6.79
CA THR A 174 -4.55 -1.22 6.10
C THR A 174 -5.19 -2.51 6.58
N ARG A 175 -5.44 -2.69 7.91
CA ARG A 175 -6.10 -3.88 8.45
C ARG A 175 -7.48 -4.13 7.82
N VAL A 176 -8.29 -3.09 7.69
CA VAL A 176 -9.65 -3.23 7.13
C VAL A 176 -9.62 -3.31 5.61
N TYR A 177 -8.63 -2.69 4.96
CA TYR A 177 -8.47 -2.73 3.51
C TYR A 177 -7.87 -4.06 3.01
N TYR A 178 -6.90 -4.64 3.71
CA TYR A 178 -6.31 -5.94 3.36
C TYR A 178 -7.12 -7.15 3.82
N GLY A 179 -7.98 -6.98 4.83
CA GLY A 179 -8.71 -8.08 5.45
C GLY A 179 -9.69 -8.75 4.48
N THR A 180 -9.58 -10.06 4.29
CA THR A 180 -10.56 -10.81 3.48
C THR A 180 -11.95 -10.74 4.11
N ASP A 181 -12.05 -10.71 5.42
CA ASP A 181 -13.28 -10.59 6.21
C ASP A 181 -13.97 -9.24 6.02
N THR A 182 -13.20 -8.17 5.95
CA THR A 182 -13.70 -6.79 5.86
C THR A 182 -13.87 -6.31 4.41
N HIS A 183 -13.15 -6.87 3.43
CA HIS A 183 -13.13 -6.38 2.06
C HIS A 183 -13.67 -7.35 1.00
N ALA A 184 -14.26 -8.49 1.43
CA ALA A 184 -14.88 -9.43 0.48
C ALA A 184 -16.20 -8.94 -0.11
N PHE A 185 -16.79 -7.84 0.37
CA PHE A 185 -18.09 -7.35 -0.09
C PHE A 185 -18.13 -7.09 -1.60
N GLY A 186 -17.05 -6.61 -2.22
CA GLY A 186 -16.97 -6.41 -3.67
C GLY A 186 -17.19 -7.71 -4.45
N LEU A 187 -16.45 -8.78 -4.07
CA LEU A 187 -16.58 -10.12 -4.63
C LEU A 187 -18.02 -10.67 -4.45
N LEU A 188 -18.59 -10.47 -3.26
CA LEU A 188 -19.92 -10.97 -2.90
C LEU A 188 -21.03 -10.18 -3.59
N ILE A 189 -20.89 -8.87 -3.80
CA ILE A 189 -21.80 -8.06 -4.64
C ILE A 189 -21.79 -8.58 -6.09
N GLY A 190 -20.60 -8.86 -6.64
CA GLY A 190 -20.45 -9.47 -7.95
C GLY A 190 -21.14 -10.83 -8.05
N ALA A 191 -20.99 -11.67 -7.03
CA ALA A 191 -21.64 -12.98 -6.92
C ALA A 191 -23.17 -12.86 -6.84
N ALA A 192 -23.70 -11.89 -6.09
CA ALA A 192 -25.11 -11.60 -6.01
C ALA A 192 -25.67 -11.16 -7.38
N LEU A 193 -24.96 -10.26 -8.08
CA LEU A 193 -25.32 -9.83 -9.43
C LEU A 193 -25.38 -11.00 -10.40
N ALA A 194 -24.42 -11.92 -10.38
CA ALA A 194 -24.41 -13.13 -11.21
C ALA A 194 -25.64 -14.01 -10.95
N SER A 195 -25.99 -14.20 -9.67
CA SER A 195 -27.13 -14.99 -9.26
C SER A 195 -28.47 -14.40 -9.73
N ILE A 196 -28.62 -13.07 -9.64
CA ILE A 196 -29.81 -12.38 -10.16
C ILE A 196 -29.89 -12.51 -11.69
N THR A 197 -28.76 -12.37 -12.37
CA THR A 197 -28.68 -12.41 -13.84
C THR A 197 -29.00 -13.80 -14.38
N ILE A 198 -28.54 -14.87 -13.75
CA ILE A 198 -28.69 -16.25 -14.23
C ILE A 198 -29.93 -16.92 -13.67
N SER A 199 -30.33 -16.64 -12.43
CA SER A 199 -31.53 -17.22 -11.80
C SER A 199 -32.83 -16.87 -12.54
N SER A 200 -32.88 -15.71 -13.15
CA SER A 200 -34.04 -15.29 -13.93
C SER A 200 -34.25 -16.11 -15.22
N SER A 201 -33.22 -16.81 -15.70
CA SER A 201 -33.28 -17.61 -16.94
C SER A 201 -33.76 -19.05 -16.75
N THR A 202 -33.87 -19.54 -15.51
CA THR A 202 -34.14 -20.97 -15.24
C THR A 202 -35.63 -21.33 -15.12
N GLU A 203 -36.53 -20.37 -15.14
CA GLU A 203 -37.98 -20.63 -14.87
C GLU A 203 -38.84 -21.06 -16.07
N LYS A 204 -38.36 -21.00 -17.32
CA LYS A 204 -39.10 -21.54 -18.46
C LYS A 204 -38.20 -22.07 -19.59
N ARG A 205 -38.36 -23.38 -19.85
CA ARG A 205 -37.95 -24.18 -21.01
C ARG A 205 -36.48 -24.52 -21.21
N GLY A 206 -36.30 -25.78 -21.28
CA GLY A 206 -35.17 -26.66 -21.38
C GLY A 206 -34.17 -26.53 -22.51
N ASP A 207 -34.10 -25.55 -23.40
CA ASP A 207 -33.18 -25.69 -24.55
C ASP A 207 -32.47 -24.43 -25.08
N THR A 208 -32.67 -23.28 -24.50
CA THR A 208 -31.89 -22.12 -24.93
C THR A 208 -31.41 -21.28 -23.77
N TRP A 209 -30.11 -21.07 -23.71
CA TRP A 209 -29.45 -20.07 -22.88
C TRP A 209 -29.89 -18.67 -23.32
N GLY A 210 -31.07 -18.26 -22.89
CA GLY A 210 -31.53 -16.89 -23.01
C GLY A 210 -31.37 -16.19 -21.68
N TYR A 211 -30.67 -15.08 -21.66
CA TYR A 211 -30.78 -14.13 -20.57
C TYR A 211 -32.25 -13.76 -20.41
N ARG A 212 -32.91 -14.27 -19.37
CA ARG A 212 -34.29 -13.90 -19.13
C ARG A 212 -34.32 -12.64 -18.26
N GLU A 213 -34.87 -11.70 -18.77
CA GLU A 213 -36.03 -10.84 -18.63
C GLU A 213 -36.64 -10.66 -17.21
N GLY A 214 -35.81 -10.60 -16.15
CA GLY A 214 -36.22 -10.09 -14.85
C GLY A 214 -35.82 -8.62 -14.70
N LEU A 215 -34.84 -8.31 -13.88
CA LEU A 215 -34.29 -6.94 -13.74
C LEU A 215 -33.74 -6.42 -15.08
N LEU A 216 -33.37 -7.33 -16.00
CA LEU A 216 -32.82 -7.03 -17.31
C LEU A 216 -33.89 -6.76 -18.39
N GLN A 217 -35.20 -6.94 -18.14
CA GLN A 217 -36.27 -6.48 -19.06
C GLN A 217 -36.26 -4.96 -19.24
N HIS A 218 -35.87 -4.23 -18.19
CA HIS A 218 -35.77 -2.78 -18.21
C HIS A 218 -34.41 -2.31 -18.78
N GLY A 219 -33.94 -2.90 -19.88
CA GLY A 219 -32.64 -2.63 -20.47
C GLY A 219 -32.36 -1.18 -20.81
N ARG A 220 -33.40 -0.41 -21.13
CA ARG A 220 -33.29 1.04 -21.32
C ARG A 220 -32.95 1.74 -19.99
N ILE A 221 -33.63 1.34 -18.92
CA ILE A 221 -33.39 1.93 -17.57
C ILE A 221 -31.97 1.61 -17.10
N LEU A 222 -31.51 0.37 -17.21
CA LEU A 222 -30.14 0.00 -16.84
C LEU A 222 -29.07 0.72 -17.69
N SER A 223 -29.32 0.88 -18.98
CA SER A 223 -28.41 1.61 -19.87
C SER A 223 -28.39 3.11 -19.55
N LEU A 224 -29.50 3.69 -19.10
CA LEU A 224 -29.59 5.07 -18.65
C LEU A 224 -28.93 5.24 -17.29
N LEU A 225 -29.16 4.33 -16.34
CA LEU A 225 -28.52 4.34 -15.00
C LEU A 225 -26.99 4.14 -15.06
N ALA A 226 -26.48 3.44 -16.06
CA ALA A 226 -25.06 3.23 -16.22
C ALA A 226 -24.28 4.52 -16.57
N ILE A 227 -24.92 5.53 -17.14
CA ILE A 227 -24.28 6.82 -17.46
C ILE A 227 -23.93 7.57 -16.17
N PRO A 228 -24.92 7.90 -15.30
CA PRO A 228 -24.60 8.54 -14.02
C PRO A 228 -23.73 7.65 -13.12
N ALA A 229 -23.90 6.33 -13.15
CA ALA A 229 -23.04 5.40 -12.42
C ALA A 229 -21.57 5.52 -12.85
N LEU A 230 -21.29 5.57 -14.15
CA LEU A 230 -19.93 5.76 -14.66
C LEU A 230 -19.39 7.16 -14.29
N ALA A 231 -20.22 8.19 -14.36
CA ALA A 231 -19.82 9.55 -13.98
C ALA A 231 -19.46 9.65 -12.48
N VAL A 232 -20.28 9.03 -11.61
CA VAL A 232 -20.00 8.99 -10.15
C VAL A 232 -18.75 8.15 -9.87
N GLN A 233 -18.53 7.02 -10.56
CA GLN A 233 -17.31 6.23 -10.39
C GLN A 233 -16.07 7.00 -10.83
N ILE A 234 -16.14 7.77 -11.92
CA ILE A 234 -15.05 8.65 -12.35
C ILE A 234 -14.83 9.75 -11.32
N PHE A 235 -15.91 10.37 -10.81
CA PHE A 235 -15.80 11.36 -9.73
C PHE A 235 -15.11 10.79 -8.49
N TYR A 236 -15.44 9.57 -8.07
CA TYR A 236 -14.79 8.89 -6.94
C TYR A 236 -13.28 8.69 -7.17
N PHE A 237 -12.85 8.40 -8.39
CA PHE A 237 -11.42 8.28 -8.68
C PHE A 237 -10.63 9.58 -8.43
N PHE A 238 -11.28 10.75 -8.54
CA PHE A 238 -10.64 12.05 -8.31
C PHE A 238 -10.86 12.61 -6.91
N TRP A 239 -11.89 12.16 -6.21
CA TRP A 239 -12.31 12.80 -4.97
C TRP A 239 -12.17 11.93 -3.74
N LEU A 240 -12.37 10.62 -3.83
CA LEU A 240 -12.39 9.74 -2.66
C LEU A 240 -10.97 9.41 -2.23
N GLY A 241 -10.49 10.09 -1.19
CA GLY A 241 -9.19 9.85 -0.59
C GLY A 241 -9.14 8.50 0.17
N ASP A 242 -7.98 7.91 0.21
CA ASP A 242 -7.74 6.62 0.87
C ASP A 242 -7.68 6.72 2.41
N GLN A 243 -7.56 7.93 2.96
CA GLN A 243 -7.55 8.21 4.40
C GLN A 243 -8.89 8.71 4.93
N ASP A 244 -9.85 9.00 4.05
CA ASP A 244 -11.14 9.51 4.47
C ASP A 244 -11.95 8.46 5.24
N THR A 245 -12.48 8.81 6.40
CA THR A 245 -13.35 7.92 7.19
C THR A 245 -14.57 7.45 6.39
N PHE A 246 -15.13 8.32 5.52
CA PHE A 246 -16.24 7.98 4.64
C PHE A 246 -15.87 6.83 3.69
N THR A 247 -14.62 6.76 3.23
CA THR A 247 -14.13 5.70 2.34
C THR A 247 -14.46 4.32 2.90
N TYR A 248 -14.16 4.07 4.16
CA TYR A 248 -14.35 2.77 4.81
C TYR A 248 -15.75 2.57 5.40
N ARG A 249 -16.48 3.65 5.68
CA ARG A 249 -17.83 3.60 6.25
C ARG A 249 -18.96 3.69 5.22
N GLY A 250 -18.63 3.78 3.92
CA GLY A 250 -19.64 3.85 2.87
C GLY A 250 -19.10 4.00 1.45
N GLY A 251 -17.92 4.60 1.28
CA GLY A 251 -17.33 4.90 -0.01
C GLY A 251 -17.04 3.66 -0.85
N LEU A 252 -16.31 2.69 -0.29
CA LEU A 252 -15.92 1.45 -0.97
C LEU A 252 -17.14 0.59 -1.36
N ILE A 253 -18.10 0.40 -0.45
CA ILE A 253 -19.30 -0.38 -0.77
C ILE A 253 -20.17 0.33 -1.80
N SER A 254 -20.29 1.66 -1.75
CA SER A 254 -21.04 2.42 -2.75
C SER A 254 -20.36 2.35 -4.13
N SER A 255 -19.03 2.43 -4.19
CA SER A 255 -18.26 2.18 -5.42
C SER A 255 -18.55 0.78 -5.99
N SER A 256 -18.50 -0.26 -5.15
CA SER A 256 -18.79 -1.63 -5.57
C SER A 256 -20.22 -1.80 -6.12
N LEU A 257 -21.21 -1.13 -5.52
CA LEU A 257 -22.59 -1.13 -6.03
C LEU A 257 -22.73 -0.39 -7.37
N ILE A 258 -22.05 0.75 -7.51
CA ILE A 258 -22.00 1.52 -8.76
C ILE A 258 -21.37 0.66 -9.88
N VAL A 259 -20.26 -0.01 -9.58
CA VAL A 259 -19.58 -0.92 -10.51
C VAL A 259 -20.50 -2.09 -10.91
N ALA A 260 -21.28 -2.64 -9.99
CA ALA A 260 -22.25 -3.70 -10.28
C ALA A 260 -23.32 -3.22 -11.29
N ILE A 261 -23.79 -1.97 -11.20
CA ILE A 261 -24.72 -1.36 -12.17
C ILE A 261 -24.05 -1.24 -13.55
N ILE A 262 -22.79 -0.78 -13.59
CA ILE A 262 -22.03 -0.66 -14.84
C ILE A 262 -21.86 -2.03 -15.49
N ILE A 263 -21.43 -3.06 -14.72
CA ILE A 263 -21.27 -4.43 -15.22
C ILE A 263 -22.61 -4.98 -15.75
N ALA A 264 -23.73 -4.79 -15.03
CA ALA A 264 -25.05 -5.22 -15.46
C ALA A 264 -25.44 -4.62 -16.81
N SER A 265 -25.11 -3.35 -17.05
CA SER A 265 -25.37 -2.67 -18.32
C SER A 265 -24.46 -3.19 -19.44
N VAL A 266 -23.14 -3.34 -19.17
CA VAL A 266 -22.15 -3.79 -20.16
C VAL A 266 -22.41 -5.22 -20.62
N VAL A 267 -22.79 -6.11 -19.70
CA VAL A 267 -23.12 -7.52 -20.01
C VAL A 267 -24.28 -7.65 -20.98
N ARG A 268 -25.23 -6.73 -20.98
CA ARG A 268 -26.33 -6.68 -21.97
C ARG A 268 -25.87 -6.25 -23.36
N ASN A 269 -24.67 -5.69 -23.46
CA ASN A 269 -24.10 -5.23 -24.72
C ASN A 269 -24.92 -4.13 -25.46
N ASN A 270 -25.75 -3.39 -24.73
CA ASN A 270 -26.58 -2.31 -25.24
C ASN A 270 -26.34 -1.01 -24.48
N GLY A 271 -26.44 0.12 -25.18
CA GLY A 271 -26.30 1.46 -24.61
C GLY A 271 -24.91 2.08 -24.76
N PRO A 272 -24.77 3.38 -24.41
CA PRO A 272 -23.57 4.15 -24.66
C PRO A 272 -22.37 3.67 -23.85
N VAL A 273 -22.58 3.28 -22.59
CA VAL A 273 -21.49 2.77 -21.73
C VAL A 273 -20.92 1.46 -22.32
N ALA A 274 -21.77 0.53 -22.75
CA ALA A 274 -21.33 -0.70 -23.41
C ALA A 274 -20.57 -0.40 -24.72
N ALA A 275 -20.97 0.65 -25.46
CA ALA A 275 -20.27 1.07 -26.67
C ALA A 275 -18.84 1.58 -26.38
N ILE A 276 -18.64 2.33 -25.29
CA ILE A 276 -17.30 2.77 -24.83
C ILE A 276 -16.40 1.55 -24.60
N PHE A 277 -16.87 0.56 -23.84
CA PHE A 277 -16.07 -0.63 -23.51
C PHE A 277 -15.86 -1.60 -24.69
N ARG A 278 -16.56 -1.41 -25.82
CA ARG A 278 -16.28 -2.13 -27.07
C ARG A 278 -15.10 -1.58 -27.86
N ASN A 279 -14.57 -0.42 -27.47
CA ASN A 279 -13.39 0.16 -28.12
C ASN A 279 -12.23 -0.86 -28.15
N LYS A 280 -11.53 -0.95 -29.29
CA LYS A 280 -10.46 -1.95 -29.50
C LYS A 280 -9.30 -1.75 -28.54
N VAL A 281 -8.94 -0.50 -28.20
CA VAL A 281 -7.84 -0.19 -27.29
C VAL A 281 -8.20 -0.62 -25.88
N LEU A 282 -9.37 -0.21 -25.36
CA LEU A 282 -9.83 -0.60 -24.03
C LEU A 282 -9.98 -2.11 -23.89
N ARG A 283 -10.47 -2.78 -24.95
CA ARG A 283 -10.56 -4.24 -24.97
C ARG A 283 -9.20 -4.90 -24.93
N HIS A 284 -8.18 -4.37 -25.63
CA HIS A 284 -6.83 -4.90 -25.60
C HIS A 284 -6.19 -4.68 -24.21
N LEU A 285 -6.33 -3.48 -23.64
CA LEU A 285 -5.92 -3.21 -22.26
C LEU A 285 -6.58 -4.18 -21.27
N GLY A 286 -7.86 -4.51 -21.47
CA GLY A 286 -8.55 -5.51 -20.67
C GLY A 286 -7.96 -6.92 -20.80
N PHE A 287 -7.42 -7.30 -21.95
CA PHE A 287 -6.76 -8.61 -22.10
C PHE A 287 -5.42 -8.70 -21.35
N ILE A 288 -4.66 -7.62 -21.33
CA ILE A 288 -3.34 -7.56 -20.67
C ILE A 288 -3.42 -7.03 -19.23
N SER A 289 -4.63 -6.63 -18.75
CA SER A 289 -4.80 -5.93 -17.46
C SER A 289 -4.28 -6.70 -16.27
N PHE A 290 -4.42 -8.02 -16.27
CA PHE A 290 -3.91 -8.87 -15.20
C PHE A 290 -2.37 -8.85 -15.15
N SER A 291 -1.71 -9.05 -16.27
CA SER A 291 -0.25 -8.93 -16.33
C SER A 291 0.22 -7.50 -16.03
N LEU A 292 -0.48 -6.48 -16.50
CA LEU A 292 -0.15 -5.08 -16.20
C LEU A 292 -0.24 -4.81 -14.69
N TYR A 293 -1.25 -5.37 -14.04
CA TYR A 293 -1.39 -5.31 -12.58
C TYR A 293 -0.21 -5.95 -11.85
N LEU A 294 0.30 -7.09 -12.34
CA LEU A 294 1.43 -7.77 -11.71
C LEU A 294 2.76 -7.03 -11.87
N TRP A 295 2.96 -6.32 -12.99
CA TRP A 295 4.24 -5.69 -13.32
C TRP A 295 4.40 -4.24 -12.86
N HIS A 296 3.31 -3.48 -12.64
CA HIS A 296 3.41 -2.02 -12.46
C HIS A 296 4.12 -1.59 -11.17
N VAL A 297 3.89 -2.27 -10.04
CA VAL A 297 4.56 -1.93 -8.76
C VAL A 297 6.05 -2.29 -8.82
N PRO A 298 6.44 -3.54 -9.17
CA PRO A 298 7.86 -3.87 -9.30
C PRO A 298 8.61 -2.97 -10.29
N ALA A 299 8.01 -2.68 -11.46
CA ALA A 299 8.64 -1.82 -12.46
C ALA A 299 8.90 -0.42 -11.92
N ASN A 300 7.94 0.17 -11.19
CA ASN A 300 8.13 1.47 -10.57
C ASN A 300 9.27 1.46 -9.55
N LEU A 301 9.26 0.50 -8.63
CA LEU A 301 10.27 0.40 -7.58
C LEU A 301 11.68 0.20 -8.17
N PHE A 302 11.82 -0.62 -9.20
CA PHE A 302 13.11 -0.80 -9.88
C PHE A 302 13.61 0.50 -10.51
N ILE A 303 12.73 1.26 -11.18
CA ILE A 303 13.12 2.53 -11.81
C ILE A 303 13.50 3.56 -10.75
N VAL A 304 12.70 3.70 -9.70
CA VAL A 304 13.00 4.63 -8.61
C VAL A 304 14.34 4.28 -7.96
N THR A 305 14.56 3.02 -7.61
CA THR A 305 15.81 2.58 -6.95
C THR A 305 17.04 2.75 -7.84
N LEU A 306 16.94 2.43 -9.14
CA LEU A 306 18.09 2.52 -10.05
C LEU A 306 18.48 3.96 -10.39
N PHE A 307 17.55 4.91 -10.32
CA PHE A 307 17.75 6.28 -10.79
C PHE A 307 17.56 7.34 -9.72
N GLN A 308 17.41 6.97 -8.44
CA GLN A 308 17.24 7.90 -7.33
C GLN A 308 18.36 8.93 -7.17
N ASP A 309 19.60 8.59 -7.59
CA ASP A 309 20.75 9.49 -7.52
C ASP A 309 20.77 10.56 -8.62
N TYR A 310 19.94 10.39 -9.66
CA TYR A 310 19.86 11.33 -10.76
C TYR A 310 18.75 12.36 -10.52
N GLU A 311 19.00 13.62 -10.88
CA GLU A 311 18.01 14.70 -10.72
C GLU A 311 16.66 14.38 -11.39
N TRP A 312 16.68 13.77 -12.59
CA TRP A 312 15.47 13.36 -13.28
C TRP A 312 14.82 12.11 -12.66
N GLY A 313 15.60 11.24 -12.01
CA GLY A 313 15.12 10.04 -11.33
C GLY A 313 14.27 10.37 -10.09
N ARG A 314 14.47 11.54 -9.51
CA ARG A 314 13.67 12.07 -8.39
C ARG A 314 12.35 12.71 -8.84
N LYS A 315 12.16 12.93 -10.15
CA LYS A 315 10.92 13.50 -10.69
C LYS A 315 9.89 12.39 -10.89
N LYS A 316 8.96 12.22 -9.96
CA LYS A 316 7.91 11.17 -9.96
C LYS A 316 7.20 11.02 -11.32
N TRP A 317 6.97 12.12 -12.06
CA TRP A 317 6.32 12.04 -13.36
C TRP A 317 7.19 11.39 -14.46
N ILE A 318 8.53 11.56 -14.44
CA ILE A 318 9.44 10.92 -15.41
C ILE A 318 9.55 9.44 -15.10
N THR A 319 9.86 9.08 -13.85
CA THR A 319 9.98 7.68 -13.41
C THR A 319 8.67 6.92 -13.61
N GLY A 320 7.52 7.54 -13.32
CA GLY A 320 6.20 6.98 -13.56
C GLY A 320 5.91 6.72 -15.03
N LEU A 321 6.25 7.64 -15.94
CA LEU A 321 6.09 7.41 -17.39
C LEU A 321 6.98 6.24 -17.89
N ILE A 322 8.23 6.18 -17.45
CA ILE A 322 9.13 5.07 -17.79
C ILE A 322 8.57 3.76 -17.25
N ALA A 323 8.10 3.74 -16.00
CA ALA A 323 7.51 2.57 -15.37
C ALA A 323 6.24 2.10 -16.11
N ILE A 324 5.38 3.01 -16.61
CA ILE A 324 4.22 2.64 -17.45
C ILE A 324 4.68 1.91 -18.72
N VAL A 325 5.65 2.47 -19.44
CA VAL A 325 6.14 1.86 -20.69
C VAL A 325 6.70 0.47 -20.43
N ILE A 326 7.56 0.32 -19.40
CA ILE A 326 8.13 -0.97 -19.01
C ILE A 326 7.02 -1.95 -18.60
N SER A 327 6.06 -1.51 -17.81
CA SER A 327 4.94 -2.34 -17.35
C SER A 327 4.07 -2.81 -18.52
N LEU A 328 3.77 -1.94 -19.48
CA LEU A 328 3.01 -2.30 -20.69
C LEU A 328 3.75 -3.31 -21.56
N VAL A 329 5.05 -3.11 -21.77
CA VAL A 329 5.89 -4.05 -22.54
C VAL A 329 5.96 -5.39 -21.82
N ALA A 330 6.25 -5.41 -20.54
CA ALA A 330 6.33 -6.63 -19.73
C ALA A 330 4.99 -7.37 -19.69
N ALA A 331 3.88 -6.63 -19.54
CA ALA A 331 2.52 -7.19 -19.56
C ALA A 331 2.20 -7.83 -20.92
N GLU A 332 2.53 -7.18 -22.03
CA GLU A 332 2.29 -7.70 -23.37
C GLU A 332 3.14 -8.97 -23.64
N LEU A 333 4.41 -8.97 -23.22
CA LEU A 333 5.28 -10.14 -23.32
C LEU A 333 4.76 -11.31 -22.47
N SER A 334 4.39 -11.04 -21.21
CA SER A 334 3.80 -12.04 -20.31
C SER A 334 2.51 -12.62 -20.89
N PHE A 335 1.60 -11.75 -21.35
CA PHE A 335 0.35 -12.18 -21.96
C PHE A 335 0.55 -13.06 -23.21
N ARG A 336 1.47 -12.67 -24.12
CA ARG A 336 1.69 -13.40 -25.37
C ARG A 336 2.44 -14.71 -25.18
N PHE A 337 3.50 -14.70 -24.37
CA PHE A 337 4.44 -15.80 -24.30
C PHE A 337 4.22 -16.74 -23.12
N ILE A 338 3.57 -16.29 -22.04
CA ILE A 338 3.32 -17.09 -20.84
C ILE A 338 1.84 -17.44 -20.71
N GLU A 339 0.95 -16.43 -20.61
CA GLU A 339 -0.46 -16.67 -20.33
C GLU A 339 -1.19 -17.36 -21.49
N THR A 340 -1.12 -16.79 -22.67
CA THR A 340 -1.90 -17.26 -23.83
C THR A 340 -1.59 -18.71 -24.20
N PRO A 341 -0.33 -19.16 -24.29
CA PRO A 341 -0.03 -20.56 -24.57
C PRO A 341 -0.56 -21.52 -23.53
N ILE A 342 -0.32 -21.23 -22.24
CA ILE A 342 -0.74 -22.12 -21.16
C ILE A 342 -2.26 -22.13 -21.00
N ARG A 343 -2.93 -20.98 -21.15
CA ARG A 343 -4.38 -20.89 -21.12
C ARG A 343 -5.04 -21.67 -22.26
N ARG A 344 -4.44 -21.64 -23.46
CA ARG A 344 -4.98 -22.27 -24.67
C ARG A 344 -4.71 -23.77 -24.71
N TYR A 345 -3.50 -24.20 -24.38
CA TYR A 345 -3.06 -25.58 -24.55
C TYR A 345 -2.90 -26.34 -23.23
N GLY A 346 -2.82 -25.64 -22.10
CA GLY A 346 -2.47 -26.20 -20.79
C GLY A 346 -0.96 -26.38 -20.63
N PHE A 347 -0.54 -26.77 -19.43
CA PHE A 347 0.90 -26.90 -19.09
C PHE A 347 1.60 -27.96 -19.96
N ILE A 348 1.06 -29.18 -19.98
CA ILE A 348 1.69 -30.35 -20.65
C ILE A 348 1.88 -30.10 -22.15
N GLU A 349 0.84 -29.64 -22.85
CA GLU A 349 0.93 -29.45 -24.29
C GLU A 349 1.77 -28.22 -24.66
N SER A 350 1.78 -27.18 -23.79
CA SER A 350 2.67 -26.02 -23.98
C SER A 350 4.14 -26.41 -23.85
N THR A 351 4.49 -27.21 -22.84
CA THR A 351 5.87 -27.73 -22.68
C THR A 351 6.24 -28.69 -23.80
N ARG A 352 5.32 -29.54 -24.25
CA ARG A 352 5.55 -30.43 -25.40
C ARG A 352 5.80 -29.66 -26.70
N LYS A 353 5.05 -28.60 -26.97
CA LYS A 353 5.28 -27.73 -28.14
C LYS A 353 6.63 -27.02 -28.06
N LEU A 354 7.01 -26.53 -26.88
CA LEU A 354 8.31 -25.92 -26.64
C LEU A 354 9.43 -26.94 -26.84
N SER A 355 9.30 -28.14 -26.27
CA SER A 355 10.26 -29.24 -26.49
C SER A 355 10.38 -29.61 -27.97
N TYR A 356 9.27 -29.68 -28.71
CA TYR A 356 9.29 -29.96 -30.15
C TYR A 356 9.97 -28.83 -30.94
N ALA A 357 9.79 -27.56 -30.55
CA ALA A 357 10.50 -26.44 -31.17
C ALA A 357 12.02 -26.52 -30.97
N ILE A 358 12.47 -27.07 -29.83
CA ILE A 358 13.90 -27.20 -29.50
C ILE A 358 14.50 -28.45 -30.18
N PHE A 359 13.87 -29.60 -30.06
CA PHE A 359 14.42 -30.91 -30.38
C PHE A 359 13.77 -31.58 -31.60
N GLY A 360 12.72 -30.99 -32.17
CA GLY A 360 12.00 -31.58 -33.30
C GLY A 360 12.86 -31.65 -34.55
N GLU A 361 12.77 -32.76 -35.32
CA GLU A 361 13.56 -32.99 -36.54
C GLU A 361 13.33 -31.91 -37.61
N ARG A 362 12.10 -31.36 -37.69
CA ARG A 362 11.72 -30.31 -38.67
C ARG A 362 11.89 -28.89 -38.14
N SER A 363 12.45 -28.70 -36.94
CA SER A 363 12.63 -27.36 -36.37
C SER A 363 13.80 -26.62 -37.04
N THR A 364 13.57 -25.40 -37.46
CA THR A 364 14.60 -24.50 -38.01
C THR A 364 15.57 -24.07 -36.91
N SER A 365 16.79 -23.69 -37.27
CA SER A 365 17.79 -23.18 -36.30
C SER A 365 17.26 -22.00 -35.47
N ARG A 366 16.44 -21.13 -36.08
CA ARG A 366 15.79 -19.99 -35.39
C ARG A 366 14.76 -20.47 -34.34
N GLN A 367 14.01 -21.51 -34.67
CA GLN A 367 13.02 -22.10 -33.71
C GLN A 367 13.73 -22.82 -32.56
N ARG A 368 14.82 -23.54 -32.84
CA ARG A 368 15.64 -24.21 -31.82
C ARG A 368 16.26 -23.18 -30.86
N PHE A 369 16.88 -22.14 -31.43
CA PHE A 369 17.50 -21.09 -30.64
C PHE A 369 16.46 -20.32 -29.79
N GLY A 370 15.39 -19.80 -30.42
CA GLY A 370 14.34 -19.09 -29.71
C GLY A 370 13.61 -19.97 -28.69
N GLY A 371 13.37 -21.25 -29.01
CA GLY A 371 12.78 -22.21 -28.10
C GLY A 371 13.66 -22.51 -26.88
N ALA A 372 14.98 -22.61 -27.05
CA ALA A 372 15.92 -22.89 -25.97
C ALA A 372 16.17 -21.66 -25.06
N MET A 373 16.12 -20.45 -25.63
CA MET A 373 16.35 -19.21 -24.91
C MET A 373 15.33 -19.02 -23.77
N VAL A 374 14.06 -19.33 -23.99
CA VAL A 374 12.99 -19.12 -22.99
C VAL A 374 13.20 -19.95 -21.72
N PRO A 375 13.37 -21.29 -21.79
CA PRO A 375 13.63 -22.08 -20.59
C PRO A 375 14.99 -21.76 -19.96
N ALA A 376 16.02 -21.46 -20.75
CA ALA A 376 17.33 -21.06 -20.23
C ALA A 376 17.23 -19.76 -19.42
N ALA A 377 16.55 -18.73 -19.94
CA ALA A 377 16.30 -17.48 -19.22
C ALA A 377 15.47 -17.72 -17.94
N MET A 378 14.46 -18.58 -18.01
CA MET A 378 13.65 -18.90 -16.81
C MET A 378 14.45 -19.65 -15.75
N ILE A 379 15.30 -20.61 -16.13
CA ILE A 379 16.20 -21.30 -15.21
C ILE A 379 17.16 -20.30 -14.56
N LEU A 380 17.75 -19.41 -15.34
CA LEU A 380 18.62 -18.35 -14.83
C LEU A 380 17.88 -17.45 -13.83
N CYS A 381 16.66 -17.02 -14.17
CA CYS A 381 15.83 -16.26 -13.24
C CYS A 381 15.52 -17.04 -11.95
N CYS A 382 15.23 -18.35 -12.04
CA CYS A 382 15.03 -19.19 -10.86
C CYS A 382 16.28 -19.26 -9.96
N VAL A 383 17.47 -19.39 -10.57
CA VAL A 383 18.74 -19.41 -9.81
C VAL A 383 18.97 -18.07 -9.12
N PHE A 384 18.86 -16.96 -9.85
CA PHE A 384 19.04 -15.63 -9.26
C PHE A 384 17.96 -15.30 -8.21
N ALA A 385 16.70 -15.67 -8.45
CA ALA A 385 15.65 -15.52 -7.45
C ALA A 385 15.93 -16.34 -6.19
N GLY A 386 16.38 -17.60 -6.35
CA GLY A 386 16.77 -18.46 -5.23
C GLY A 386 17.91 -17.85 -4.40
N LEU A 387 18.93 -17.32 -5.07
CA LEU A 387 20.04 -16.62 -4.41
C LEU A 387 19.58 -15.34 -3.72
N ALA A 388 18.72 -14.54 -4.35
CA ALA A 388 18.16 -13.33 -3.79
C ALA A 388 17.31 -13.61 -2.55
N ILE A 389 16.46 -14.63 -2.59
CA ILE A 389 15.63 -15.07 -1.47
C ILE A 389 16.48 -15.59 -0.31
N HIS A 390 17.57 -16.32 -0.62
CA HIS A 390 18.48 -16.83 0.40
C HIS A 390 19.27 -15.70 1.08
N ASN A 391 19.71 -14.70 0.32
CA ASN A 391 20.51 -13.58 0.78
C ASN A 391 19.68 -12.32 1.08
N THR A 392 18.40 -12.47 1.39
CA THR A 392 17.50 -11.36 1.70
C THR A 392 17.98 -10.59 2.93
N SER A 393 18.00 -9.26 2.86
CA SER A 393 18.20 -8.41 4.03
C SER A 393 16.94 -8.40 4.90
N HIS A 394 17.12 -8.28 6.22
CA HIS A 394 15.99 -8.23 7.17
C HIS A 394 15.51 -6.82 7.48
N GLY A 395 16.27 -5.80 7.10
CA GLY A 395 15.94 -4.38 7.23
C GLY A 395 16.53 -3.56 6.08
N THR A 396 16.02 -2.36 5.90
CA THR A 396 16.56 -1.38 4.96
C THR A 396 17.95 -0.91 5.41
N ALA A 397 18.71 -0.29 4.50
CA ALA A 397 19.97 0.35 4.85
C ALA A 397 19.76 1.43 5.93
N LEU A 398 18.65 2.15 5.85
CA LEU A 398 18.26 3.15 6.85
C LEU A 398 17.94 2.51 8.20
N GLU A 399 17.15 1.44 8.25
CA GLU A 399 16.83 0.73 9.51
C GLU A 399 18.10 0.22 10.18
N SER A 400 19.02 -0.40 9.44
CA SER A 400 20.28 -0.89 9.95
C SER A 400 21.17 0.22 10.53
N GLU A 401 21.19 1.39 9.87
CA GLU A 401 21.92 2.57 10.35
C GLU A 401 21.25 3.14 11.61
N LEU A 402 19.92 3.24 11.65
CA LEU A 402 19.18 3.72 12.82
C LEU A 402 19.34 2.77 14.02
N GLU A 403 19.33 1.45 13.82
CA GLU A 403 19.57 0.47 14.88
C GLU A 403 20.99 0.62 15.45
N ARG A 404 22.00 0.84 14.59
CA ARG A 404 23.36 1.11 15.02
C ARG A 404 23.44 2.38 15.85
N LEU A 405 22.86 3.49 15.36
CA LEU A 405 22.81 4.77 16.09
C LEU A 405 22.08 4.63 17.43
N GLN A 406 21.01 3.85 17.47
CA GLN A 406 20.27 3.57 18.71
C GLN A 406 21.12 2.79 19.72
N ALA A 407 21.88 1.78 19.26
CA ALA A 407 22.77 1.03 20.11
C ALA A 407 23.91 1.92 20.67
N GLU A 408 24.51 2.77 19.84
CA GLU A 408 25.50 3.77 20.23
C GLU A 408 24.92 4.74 21.28
N ASN A 409 23.72 5.31 21.00
CA ASN A 409 23.05 6.23 21.93
C ASN A 409 22.76 5.59 23.29
N ARG A 410 22.30 4.34 23.31
CA ARG A 410 22.06 3.60 24.55
C ARG A 410 23.35 3.38 25.34
N SER A 411 24.46 3.08 24.66
CA SER A 411 25.75 2.88 25.32
C SER A 411 26.32 4.15 25.93
N GLU A 412 26.19 5.29 25.26
CA GLU A 412 26.61 6.60 25.74
C GLU A 412 25.79 7.10 26.93
N ARG A 413 24.52 6.72 27.03
CA ARG A 413 23.59 7.10 28.11
C ARG A 413 23.68 6.24 29.36
N SER A 414 24.59 5.31 29.44
CA SER A 414 24.73 4.39 30.58
C SER A 414 24.93 5.06 31.96
N ALA A 415 25.14 6.38 32.02
CA ALA A 415 25.17 7.17 33.26
C ALA A 415 24.42 8.51 33.05
N VAL A 416 23.22 8.63 33.56
CA VAL A 416 22.49 9.90 33.61
C VAL A 416 23.22 10.85 34.57
N LYS A 417 23.64 12.03 34.06
CA LYS A 417 24.31 13.05 34.87
C LYS A 417 23.28 14.03 35.41
N PRO A 418 23.38 14.46 36.69
CA PRO A 418 22.53 15.49 37.25
C PRO A 418 22.56 16.79 36.43
N ALA A 419 21.45 17.51 36.41
CA ALA A 419 21.35 18.76 35.69
C ALA A 419 22.29 19.84 36.26
N PRO A 420 22.93 20.66 35.42
CA PRO A 420 23.74 21.79 35.91
C PRO A 420 22.86 22.78 36.68
N LYS A 421 23.41 23.34 37.78
CA LYS A 421 22.70 24.37 38.58
C LYS A 421 22.76 25.75 37.94
N VAL A 422 23.50 25.94 36.86
CA VAL A 422 23.70 27.24 36.20
C VAL A 422 22.61 27.45 35.16
N VAL A 423 21.83 28.52 35.32
CA VAL A 423 20.83 28.97 34.36
C VAL A 423 21.47 29.94 33.39
N THR A 424 21.36 29.68 32.07
CA THR A 424 21.82 30.62 31.04
C THR A 424 20.64 31.50 30.57
N HIS A 425 20.95 32.75 30.16
CA HIS A 425 20.00 33.68 29.55
C HIS A 425 20.30 33.91 28.06
N ASP A 426 21.38 33.34 27.57
CA ASP A 426 21.78 33.37 26.17
C ASP A 426 21.57 32.01 25.48
N VAL A 427 21.64 31.99 24.15
CA VAL A 427 21.66 30.72 23.39
C VAL A 427 22.77 29.83 23.88
N PRO A 428 22.49 28.59 24.32
CA PRO A 428 23.51 27.70 24.85
C PRO A 428 24.67 27.49 23.87
N LYS A 429 25.89 27.63 24.34
CA LYS A 429 27.11 27.37 23.54
C LYS A 429 27.41 25.87 23.46
N ASP A 430 27.02 25.12 24.48
CA ASP A 430 27.12 23.67 24.58
C ASP A 430 25.77 23.04 24.98
N GLY A 431 25.75 21.72 25.10
CA GLY A 431 24.53 20.95 25.38
C GLY A 431 24.37 20.55 26.86
N THR A 432 25.22 21.04 27.78
CA THR A 432 25.18 20.62 29.19
C THR A 432 23.85 20.96 29.87
N ASN A 433 23.13 21.98 29.38
CA ASN A 433 21.81 22.40 29.86
C ASN A 433 20.66 21.91 28.98
N ILE A 434 20.84 20.93 28.07
CA ILE A 434 19.85 20.47 27.12
C ILE A 434 19.58 18.97 27.29
N ASN A 435 18.31 18.59 27.53
CA ASN A 435 17.82 17.23 27.25
C ASN A 435 17.10 17.23 25.90
N ALA A 436 17.37 16.25 25.07
CA ALA A 436 16.71 16.02 23.80
C ALA A 436 16.02 14.67 23.82
N ILE A 437 14.70 14.66 23.67
CA ILE A 437 13.87 13.45 23.73
C ILE A 437 13.14 13.33 22.41
N GLY A 438 13.32 12.21 21.70
CA GLY A 438 12.75 12.11 20.37
C GLY A 438 12.65 10.71 19.80
N ASP A 439 12.29 10.70 18.52
CA ASP A 439 12.14 9.54 17.67
C ASP A 439 13.36 9.32 16.76
N SER A 440 13.17 8.55 15.69
CA SER A 440 14.21 8.20 14.72
C SER A 440 14.76 9.39 13.93
N VAL A 441 13.98 10.46 13.72
CA VAL A 441 14.45 11.68 13.03
C VAL A 441 15.48 12.42 13.88
N MET A 442 15.22 12.54 15.18
CA MET A 442 16.20 13.08 16.11
C MET A 442 17.44 12.19 16.24
N LEU A 443 17.23 10.86 16.24
CA LEU A 443 18.32 9.88 16.31
C LEU A 443 19.22 9.98 15.07
N ALA A 444 18.68 10.10 13.87
CA ALA A 444 19.41 10.29 12.62
C ALA A 444 20.26 11.59 12.64
N SER A 445 19.82 12.60 13.41
CA SER A 445 20.51 13.89 13.54
C SER A 445 21.43 13.96 14.78
N GLN A 446 21.59 12.85 15.53
CA GLN A 446 22.33 12.81 16.80
C GLN A 446 23.76 13.37 16.69
N ALA A 447 24.51 12.94 15.68
CA ALA A 447 25.91 13.35 15.51
C ALA A 447 26.03 14.88 15.33
N GLU A 448 25.14 15.50 14.55
CA GLU A 448 25.16 16.94 14.31
C GLU A 448 24.64 17.73 15.52
N LEU A 449 23.65 17.20 16.26
CA LEU A 449 23.20 17.76 17.53
C LEU A 449 24.33 17.74 18.58
N GLN A 450 25.07 16.65 18.71
CA GLN A 450 26.24 16.53 19.62
C GLN A 450 27.38 17.46 19.22
N LYS A 451 27.64 17.59 17.91
CA LYS A 451 28.66 18.51 17.39
C LYS A 451 28.31 19.97 17.67
N ARG A 452 27.04 20.34 17.50
CA ARG A 452 26.56 21.72 17.75
C ARG A 452 26.42 22.02 19.23
N PHE A 453 26.03 21.02 20.04
CA PHE A 453 25.76 21.11 21.45
C PHE A 453 26.56 20.03 22.23
N PRO A 454 27.89 20.16 22.37
CA PRO A 454 28.67 19.17 23.11
C PRO A 454 28.15 18.97 24.53
N GLY A 455 27.93 17.72 24.94
CA GLY A 455 27.38 17.38 26.26
C GLY A 455 25.82 17.37 26.34
N ILE A 456 25.12 17.52 25.22
CA ILE A 456 23.66 17.30 25.13
C ILE A 456 23.32 15.87 25.57
N ASP A 457 22.25 15.73 26.36
CA ASP A 457 21.70 14.41 26.71
C ASP A 457 20.58 14.05 25.71
N ILE A 458 20.87 13.12 24.78
CA ILE A 458 19.95 12.69 23.75
C ILE A 458 19.34 11.36 24.14
N ASN A 459 18.01 11.32 24.25
CA ASN A 459 17.21 10.12 24.46
C ASN A 459 16.28 9.93 23.27
N ALA A 460 16.81 9.42 22.17
CA ALA A 460 16.08 9.17 20.95
C ALA A 460 16.04 7.67 20.63
N GLU A 461 14.94 7.20 20.04
CA GLU A 461 14.70 5.79 19.74
C GLU A 461 13.83 5.61 18.50
N VAL A 462 14.11 4.57 17.73
CA VAL A 462 13.34 4.22 16.52
C VAL A 462 11.88 3.92 16.87
N SER A 463 10.95 4.38 16.03
CA SER A 463 9.49 4.15 16.17
C SER A 463 8.89 4.68 17.47
N ARG A 464 9.54 5.62 18.15
CA ARG A 464 9.04 6.17 19.42
C ARG A 464 7.90 7.15 19.20
N HIS A 465 6.83 7.00 19.99
CA HIS A 465 5.67 7.86 20.00
C HIS A 465 5.63 8.79 21.23
N TYR A 466 4.75 9.79 21.25
CA TYR A 466 4.52 10.71 22.37
C TYR A 466 4.22 10.00 23.70
N GLN A 467 3.63 8.78 23.66
CA GLN A 467 3.31 8.00 24.87
C GLN A 467 4.52 7.66 25.74
N ALA A 468 5.72 7.65 25.16
CA ALA A 468 6.95 7.39 25.92
C ALA A 468 7.44 8.60 26.72
N ALA A 469 7.09 9.82 26.30
CA ALA A 469 7.62 11.05 26.87
C ALA A 469 7.33 11.23 28.38
N PRO A 470 6.11 10.97 28.91
CA PRO A 470 5.83 11.14 30.34
C PRO A 470 6.74 10.32 31.26
N ALA A 471 6.99 9.05 30.90
CA ALA A 471 7.86 8.17 31.69
C ALA A 471 9.32 8.66 31.70
N ILE A 472 9.84 9.09 30.53
CA ILE A 472 11.19 9.62 30.39
C ILE A 472 11.35 10.91 31.21
N ILE A 473 10.37 11.82 31.16
CA ILE A 473 10.40 13.07 31.92
C ILE A 473 10.33 12.79 33.41
N ALA A 474 9.50 11.85 33.86
CA ALA A 474 9.41 11.45 35.26
C ALA A 474 10.74 10.88 35.77
N ASP A 475 11.39 10.05 34.98
CA ASP A 475 12.70 9.47 35.30
C ASP A 475 13.80 10.56 35.41
N LEU A 476 13.85 11.49 34.45
CA LEU A 476 14.78 12.63 34.50
C LEU A 476 14.58 13.50 35.75
N LYS A 477 13.31 13.72 36.15
CA LYS A 477 13.00 14.46 37.40
C LYS A 477 13.40 13.70 38.64
N ALA A 478 13.14 12.40 38.70
CA ALA A 478 13.50 11.56 39.83
C ALA A 478 15.03 11.51 40.09
N GLN A 479 15.79 11.70 39.01
CA GLN A 479 17.26 11.71 39.06
C GLN A 479 17.87 13.12 39.14
N ASP A 480 17.06 14.15 39.31
CA ASP A 480 17.46 15.57 39.28
C ASP A 480 18.24 15.96 38.00
N ALA A 481 17.86 15.32 36.88
CA ALA A 481 18.56 15.40 35.60
C ALA A 481 17.78 16.18 34.53
N LEU A 482 16.59 16.71 34.86
CA LEU A 482 15.81 17.52 33.91
C LEU A 482 16.47 18.91 33.81
N ARG A 483 16.94 19.23 32.60
CA ARG A 483 17.77 20.40 32.31
C ARG A 483 16.92 21.61 31.94
N GLN A 484 17.50 22.81 31.85
CA GLN A 484 16.83 24.07 31.53
C GLN A 484 16.09 24.01 30.18
N PHE A 485 16.72 23.42 29.15
CA PHE A 485 16.13 23.27 27.83
C PHE A 485 15.72 21.82 27.57
N VAL A 486 14.51 21.62 27.07
CA VAL A 486 13.99 20.31 26.72
C VAL A 486 13.60 20.33 25.23
N PHE A 487 14.34 19.61 24.41
CA PHE A 487 14.02 19.42 22.99
C PHE A 487 13.10 18.20 22.85
N LEU A 488 12.00 18.35 22.16
CA LEU A 488 11.06 17.28 21.83
C LEU A 488 11.02 17.08 20.31
N GLY A 489 11.46 15.91 19.84
CA GLY A 489 11.44 15.52 18.42
C GLY A 489 10.54 14.32 18.23
N PHE A 490 9.24 14.56 18.26
CA PHE A 490 8.21 13.56 18.05
C PHE A 490 7.26 13.98 16.92
N GLY A 491 6.29 13.12 16.59
CA GLY A 491 5.26 13.42 15.63
C GLY A 491 5.43 12.71 14.30
N THR A 492 6.63 12.20 14.02
CA THR A 492 6.91 11.45 12.78
C THR A 492 6.24 10.07 12.78
N ASN A 493 6.10 9.45 13.95
CA ASN A 493 5.46 8.13 14.11
C ASN A 493 3.99 8.20 14.52
N GLY A 494 3.38 9.37 14.59
CA GLY A 494 1.99 9.59 14.97
C GLY A 494 1.80 10.89 15.73
N GLN A 495 0.63 11.48 15.56
CA GLN A 495 0.22 12.65 16.33
C GLN A 495 0.01 12.30 17.82
N ALA A 496 0.10 13.30 18.70
CA ALA A 496 -0.24 13.12 20.11
C ALA A 496 -1.76 12.86 20.28
N PHE A 497 -2.13 12.04 21.24
CA PHE A 497 -3.54 11.91 21.61
C PHE A 497 -4.13 13.23 22.10
N PRO A 498 -5.46 13.43 22.02
CA PRO A 498 -6.07 14.65 22.50
C PRO A 498 -5.69 14.98 23.95
N GLY A 499 -5.09 16.15 24.16
CA GLY A 499 -4.60 16.60 25.48
C GLY A 499 -3.22 16.07 25.91
N GLN A 500 -2.66 15.06 25.25
CA GLN A 500 -1.41 14.41 25.64
C GLN A 500 -0.20 15.36 25.57
N LEU A 501 -0.09 16.17 24.50
CA LEU A 501 1.00 17.15 24.38
C LEU A 501 0.92 18.21 25.49
N ASP A 502 -0.28 18.64 25.87
CA ASP A 502 -0.51 19.54 27.00
C ASP A 502 -0.05 18.92 28.34
N GLU A 503 -0.31 17.63 28.55
CA GLU A 503 0.13 16.90 29.74
C GLU A 503 1.66 16.79 29.79
N ILE A 504 2.32 16.52 28.67
CA ILE A 504 3.78 16.47 28.54
C ILE A 504 4.38 17.84 28.90
N ILE A 505 3.87 18.92 28.31
CA ILE A 505 4.35 20.28 28.58
C ILE A 505 4.18 20.66 30.05
N LYS A 506 3.02 20.39 30.63
CA LYS A 506 2.77 20.62 32.05
C LYS A 506 3.64 19.77 32.96
N SER A 507 3.92 18.52 32.56
CA SER A 507 4.81 17.64 33.32
C SER A 507 6.26 18.15 33.33
N ILE A 508 6.76 18.74 32.24
CA ILE A 508 8.08 19.39 32.20
C ILE A 508 8.07 20.61 33.14
N GLY A 509 7.07 21.46 32.99
CA GLY A 509 6.84 22.62 33.88
C GLY A 509 7.31 23.96 33.29
N PRO A 510 6.80 25.08 33.84
CA PRO A 510 6.98 26.42 33.26
C PRO A 510 8.40 27.00 33.44
N LYS A 511 9.22 26.41 34.28
CA LYS A 511 10.61 26.86 34.53
C LYS A 511 11.58 26.41 33.44
N HIS A 512 11.17 25.47 32.60
CA HIS A 512 11.97 24.92 31.52
C HIS A 512 11.53 25.53 30.18
N THR A 513 12.49 25.76 29.29
CA THR A 513 12.22 26.16 27.91
C THR A 513 12.08 24.89 27.07
N ILE A 514 10.93 24.73 26.43
CA ILE A 514 10.60 23.57 25.61
C ILE A 514 10.69 23.94 24.14
N VAL A 515 11.45 23.19 23.36
CA VAL A 515 11.53 23.36 21.91
C VAL A 515 11.03 22.10 21.24
N ILE A 516 9.97 22.21 20.45
CA ILE A 516 9.32 21.08 19.79
C ILE A 516 9.61 21.16 18.29
N ALA A 517 10.19 20.11 17.70
CA ALA A 517 10.38 20.00 16.27
C ALA A 517 9.02 19.82 15.58
N MET A 518 8.80 20.59 14.52
CA MET A 518 7.64 20.37 13.62
C MET A 518 7.96 19.16 12.73
N PRO A 519 7.20 18.05 12.81
CA PRO A 519 7.49 16.85 12.04
C PRO A 519 7.24 17.05 10.54
N TYR A 520 7.94 16.26 9.70
CA TYR A 520 7.78 16.26 8.25
C TYR A 520 7.69 14.83 7.72
N GLY A 521 6.94 14.63 6.64
CA GLY A 521 6.83 13.37 5.90
C GLY A 521 5.46 13.19 5.24
N ASP A 522 5.38 12.25 4.30
CA ASP A 522 4.14 11.87 3.62
C ASP A 522 3.35 10.89 4.50
N ARG A 523 2.64 11.41 5.50
CA ARG A 523 1.77 10.66 6.41
C ARG A 523 0.46 11.42 6.60
N TRP A 524 -0.66 10.71 6.56
CA TRP A 524 -2.00 11.30 6.66
C TRP A 524 -2.23 12.17 7.90
N TYR A 525 -1.55 11.89 9.01
CA TYR A 525 -1.66 12.63 10.28
C TYR A 525 -0.66 13.80 10.38
N MET A 526 0.19 14.00 9.39
CA MET A 526 1.33 14.92 9.52
C MET A 526 0.89 16.37 9.74
N GLN A 527 -0.13 16.82 9.03
CA GLN A 527 -0.66 18.19 9.22
C GLN A 527 -1.27 18.39 10.62
N ASP A 528 -1.96 17.37 11.14
CA ASP A 528 -2.52 17.42 12.50
C ASP A 528 -1.39 17.42 13.54
N ALA A 529 -0.34 16.62 13.34
CA ALA A 529 0.82 16.62 14.21
C ALA A 529 1.56 17.97 14.21
N GLN A 530 1.71 18.61 13.05
CA GLN A 530 2.27 19.96 12.94
C GLN A 530 1.37 20.99 13.61
N GLN A 531 0.05 20.90 13.41
CA GLN A 531 -0.92 21.83 14.03
C GLN A 531 -0.87 21.74 15.56
N GLN A 532 -0.70 20.56 16.14
CA GLN A 532 -0.53 20.39 17.58
C GLN A 532 0.71 21.13 18.10
N VAL A 533 1.83 21.12 17.37
CA VAL A 533 3.04 21.88 17.73
C VAL A 533 2.79 23.39 17.66
N VAL A 534 2.15 23.85 16.59
CA VAL A 534 1.78 25.27 16.40
C VAL A 534 0.87 25.75 17.53
N ASP A 535 -0.16 24.97 17.88
CA ASP A 535 -1.10 25.30 18.94
C ASP A 535 -0.43 25.33 20.31
N ALA A 536 0.45 24.37 20.59
CA ALA A 536 1.23 24.35 21.82
C ALA A 536 2.17 25.57 21.92
N ALA A 537 2.84 25.92 20.82
CA ALA A 537 3.69 27.10 20.77
C ALA A 537 2.90 28.39 20.98
N LYS A 538 1.68 28.52 20.45
CA LYS A 538 0.80 29.67 20.68
C LYS A 538 0.28 29.72 22.14
N LYS A 539 -0.04 28.57 22.70
CA LYS A 539 -0.69 28.46 24.03
C LYS A 539 0.26 28.67 25.20
N TYR A 540 1.48 28.17 25.11
CA TYR A 540 2.43 28.16 26.21
C TYR A 540 3.59 29.15 25.98
N PRO A 541 3.87 30.10 26.88
CA PRO A 541 4.91 31.12 26.69
C PRO A 541 6.34 30.53 26.66
N ASN A 542 6.56 29.38 27.29
CA ASN A 542 7.85 28.69 27.37
C ASN A 542 8.04 27.59 26.30
N VAL A 543 7.11 27.46 25.35
CA VAL A 543 7.19 26.49 24.24
C VAL A 543 7.50 27.19 22.93
N TYR A 544 8.50 26.72 22.21
CA TYR A 544 8.96 27.23 20.90
C TYR A 544 8.90 26.11 19.86
N ALA A 545 8.48 26.43 18.64
CA ALA A 545 8.50 25.49 17.52
C ALA A 545 9.84 25.59 16.78
N ALA A 546 10.49 24.45 16.60
CA ALA A 546 11.64 24.32 15.70
C ALA A 546 11.12 23.92 14.31
N ASP A 547 11.22 24.82 13.36
CA ASP A 547 10.65 24.68 12.01
C ASP A 547 11.54 23.77 11.14
N TRP A 548 11.48 22.48 11.45
CA TRP A 548 12.13 21.45 10.66
C TRP A 548 11.37 21.20 9.36
N CYS A 549 10.04 21.26 9.41
CA CYS A 549 9.23 20.88 8.27
C CYS A 549 9.46 21.81 7.05
N ALA A 550 9.61 23.12 7.25
CA ALA A 550 9.92 24.04 6.14
C ALA A 550 11.27 23.72 5.47
N TYR A 551 12.30 23.39 6.28
CA TYR A 551 13.59 22.98 5.71
C TYR A 551 13.46 21.68 4.92
N ALA A 552 12.78 20.67 5.49
CA ALA A 552 12.64 19.37 4.88
C ALA A 552 11.84 19.43 3.56
N ASP A 553 10.78 20.26 3.50
CA ASP A 553 9.98 20.47 2.30
C ASP A 553 10.79 21.10 1.15
N ASP A 554 11.61 22.09 1.47
CA ASP A 554 12.50 22.72 0.49
C ASP A 554 13.67 21.81 0.05
N HIS A 555 14.03 20.79 0.85
CA HIS A 555 15.23 19.95 0.68
C HIS A 555 14.92 18.45 0.71
N VAL A 556 13.80 18.01 0.16
CA VAL A 556 13.40 16.59 0.12
C VAL A 556 14.50 15.69 -0.45
N SER A 557 15.29 16.19 -1.39
CA SER A 557 16.41 15.46 -1.98
C SER A 557 17.57 15.14 -1.00
N GLU A 558 17.63 15.79 0.15
CA GLU A 558 18.61 15.56 1.21
C GLU A 558 18.08 14.60 2.27
N LEU A 559 16.82 14.14 2.15
CA LEU A 559 16.25 13.13 3.01
C LEU A 559 16.62 11.72 2.54
N ALA A 560 16.37 10.72 3.36
CA ALA A 560 16.48 9.31 3.00
C ALA A 560 15.45 8.92 1.93
N SER A 561 15.49 7.68 1.47
CA SER A 561 14.55 7.14 0.46
C SER A 561 13.08 7.17 0.91
N ASP A 562 12.85 7.25 2.22
CA ASP A 562 11.51 7.37 2.83
C ASP A 562 10.96 8.80 2.87
N GLU A 563 11.73 9.79 2.38
CA GLU A 563 11.40 11.22 2.36
C GLU A 563 11.08 11.79 3.76
N ILE A 564 11.62 11.18 4.82
CA ILE A 564 11.37 11.53 6.23
C ILE A 564 12.67 11.79 6.98
N HIS A 565 13.59 10.80 6.93
CA HIS A 565 14.79 10.83 7.75
C HIS A 565 15.87 11.71 7.13
N PRO A 566 16.44 12.65 7.91
CA PRO A 566 17.49 13.54 7.41
C PRO A 566 18.79 12.77 7.14
N ARG A 567 19.49 13.14 6.05
CA ARG A 567 20.84 12.68 5.70
C ARG A 567 21.73 13.86 5.34
N GLY A 568 23.03 13.73 5.55
CA GLY A 568 24.00 14.75 5.14
C GLY A 568 23.62 16.16 5.64
N ASN A 569 23.40 17.10 4.72
CA ASN A 569 23.06 18.49 5.09
C ASN A 569 21.70 18.62 5.81
N ALA A 570 20.78 17.71 5.58
CA ALA A 570 19.47 17.76 6.25
C ALA A 570 19.61 17.55 7.78
N THR A 571 20.61 16.82 8.26
CA THR A 571 20.88 16.71 9.71
C THR A 571 21.34 18.05 10.30
N VAL A 572 22.07 18.84 9.52
CA VAL A 572 22.43 20.22 9.88
C VAL A 572 21.19 21.11 9.87
N GLY A 573 20.29 20.95 8.87
CA GLY A 573 19.00 21.66 8.79
C GLY A 573 18.13 21.40 10.02
N TYR A 574 17.99 20.13 10.42
CA TYR A 574 17.26 19.74 11.62
C TYR A 574 17.84 20.40 12.88
N THR A 575 19.17 20.36 13.04
CA THR A 575 19.86 20.99 14.16
C THR A 575 19.66 22.52 14.16
N ASN A 576 19.73 23.15 13.00
CA ASN A 576 19.57 24.59 12.86
C ASN A 576 18.13 25.05 13.18
N ALA A 577 17.11 24.24 12.98
CA ALA A 577 15.74 24.53 13.40
C ALA A 577 15.66 24.71 14.94
N PHE A 578 16.33 23.87 15.72
CA PHE A 578 16.42 24.05 17.17
C PHE A 578 17.23 25.30 17.55
N VAL A 579 18.32 25.59 16.85
CA VAL A 579 19.11 26.81 17.08
C VAL A 579 18.27 28.06 16.80
N ALA A 580 17.46 28.06 15.76
CA ALA A 580 16.57 29.17 15.43
C ALA A 580 15.52 29.42 16.52
N ALA A 581 14.91 28.34 17.04
CA ALA A 581 13.97 28.43 18.15
C ALA A 581 14.62 28.94 19.45
N LEU A 582 15.85 28.54 19.75
CA LEU A 582 16.62 29.07 20.89
C LEU A 582 16.97 30.56 20.72
N LYS A 583 17.25 31.02 19.49
CA LYS A 583 17.47 32.46 19.22
C LYS A 583 16.19 33.27 19.45
N GLN A 584 15.03 32.75 19.10
CA GLN A 584 13.74 33.37 19.42
C GLN A 584 13.56 33.52 20.93
N TRP A 585 13.84 32.44 21.67
CA TRP A 585 13.78 32.46 23.13
C TRP A 585 14.72 33.53 23.72
N ALA A 586 15.99 33.55 23.32
CA ALA A 586 16.99 34.51 23.85
C ALA A 586 16.64 35.96 23.50
N SER A 587 16.05 36.23 22.34
CA SER A 587 15.64 37.57 21.91
C SER A 587 14.32 38.04 22.54
N GLY A 588 13.57 37.15 23.21
CA GLY A 588 12.21 37.43 23.69
C GLY A 588 11.18 37.64 22.58
N LYS A 589 11.56 37.42 21.32
CA LYS A 589 10.67 37.53 20.15
C LYS A 589 10.27 36.15 19.68
N LYS A 590 9.03 35.79 19.98
CA LYS A 590 8.48 34.49 19.60
C LYS A 590 7.77 34.62 18.26
N ASP A 591 8.20 33.83 17.29
CA ASP A 591 7.56 33.65 16.00
C ASP A 591 7.10 32.18 15.85
N VAL A 592 5.82 31.98 15.59
CA VAL A 592 5.25 30.64 15.47
C VAL A 592 5.05 30.36 13.99
N PRO A 593 5.80 29.40 13.43
CA PRO A 593 5.71 29.10 12.00
C PRO A 593 4.31 28.54 11.65
N PRO A 594 3.85 28.71 10.39
CA PRO A 594 2.66 28.00 9.91
C PRO A 594 2.94 26.52 9.76
N ILE A 595 1.90 25.70 9.61
CA ILE A 595 2.06 24.30 9.17
C ILE A 595 2.61 24.26 7.74
N CYS A 596 3.41 23.23 7.45
CA CYS A 596 3.90 23.02 6.09
C CYS A 596 2.79 22.50 5.17
N PRO A 597 2.89 22.73 3.85
CA PRO A 597 2.02 22.06 2.90
C PRO A 597 2.16 20.54 3.03
N PRO A 598 1.16 19.75 2.58
CA PRO A 598 1.32 18.31 2.49
C PRO A 598 2.55 17.97 1.66
N ALA A 599 3.36 17.00 2.08
CA ALA A 599 4.47 16.50 1.29
C ALA A 599 3.97 16.06 -0.09
N ALA A 600 4.65 16.51 -1.16
CA ALA A 600 4.17 16.43 -2.54
C ALA A 600 4.29 15.01 -3.16
#